data_fb68ac95955f3eafc10ebbbcf823475f
#
_entry.id   fb68ac95955f3eafc10ebbbcf823475f
#
_cell.length_a   1.000
_cell.length_b   1.000
_cell.length_c   1.000
_cell.angle_alpha   90.00
_cell.angle_beta   90.00
_cell.angle_gamma   90.00
#
_symmetry.space_group_name_H-M   'P 1'
#
loop_
_entity.id
_entity.type
_entity.pdbx_description
1 polymer ?
#
loop_
_entity_poly.entity_id
_entity_poly.type
_entity_poly.pdbx_seq_one_letter_code
_entity_poly.pdbx_strand_id
1 'polypeptide(L)'
;MNMIKTEKLIYEYEKRDDEGNVIGAHRAIDELDLNIEAGQFIAILGHNGSGKSTLAKHMNAILTPTEGSIWVDGKNTKQDENVWDVRQSACMVFQNPDNQIIGTVVEEDVGFGPENLGVPTDEIWERVEQSLKAVGMLEYRHRSPNKLSGGQKQRVAIAGVVAMRPKCIVLDEPTAMLDPNGRKEVLRTIEELRKKENVTVILITHYMEEVLGADRVIVMDKGHIVMDGTTREIFSQVELLQQYRLDVPQVTLLAHALQKRGLPISDGILTVDELVEALETCEKSQVMAESKEKADDSMAIEDDTTVKPILQLEHLHYIYSPKTAYEKVALNDINLSIYEGEFVGVIGHTGSGKSTMIQHLNGLLKATDGAIYYRGENIYQEKYDMRELRNHVGLVFQYPEYQLFEADVLSDVCFGPKNQGLTPEECRERAIRALELVGLPEKYYEVSPFDLSGGQKRRVAIAGVLAMQPKVLVLDEPTAGLDPKGRDEILDQIAYLQRERKITVILVSHSMEDIAKYVDRIIVMNRGCKMYDGKPKEVFSHYKELEKVGLAAPQITYIMHALSAKGIPVDVRATTIQEAATSILSAYAGTEQ
;
A
#
# COMPACT_ATOMS: atom_id res chain seq x y z
N MET A 1 12.77 -7.34 -31.67
CA MET A 1 11.72 -6.48 -32.28
C MET A 1 11.18 -5.60 -31.17
N ASN A 2 11.13 -4.28 -31.42
CA ASN A 2 10.67 -3.35 -30.38
C ASN A 2 9.17 -3.49 -30.19
N MET A 3 8.76 -3.78 -28.95
CA MET A 3 7.34 -3.78 -28.55
C MET A 3 6.83 -2.36 -28.30
N ILE A 4 7.62 -1.56 -27.58
CA ILE A 4 7.35 -0.13 -27.34
C ILE A 4 8.58 0.66 -27.76
N LYS A 5 8.37 1.79 -28.44
CA LYS A 5 9.43 2.74 -28.78
C LYS A 5 8.89 4.17 -28.63
N THR A 6 9.61 5.05 -27.91
CA THR A 6 9.30 6.48 -27.86
C THR A 6 10.45 7.29 -28.47
N GLU A 7 10.12 8.40 -29.09
CA GLU A 7 11.10 9.39 -29.56
C GLU A 7 10.65 10.76 -29.12
N LYS A 8 11.43 11.38 -28.23
CA LYS A 8 11.21 12.70 -27.62
C LYS A 8 9.77 12.89 -27.20
N LEU A 9 9.21 11.91 -26.48
CA LEU A 9 7.84 11.92 -26.04
C LEU A 9 7.63 13.05 -25.03
N ILE A 10 6.71 13.97 -25.33
CA ILE A 10 6.26 15.04 -24.44
C ILE A 10 4.76 14.93 -24.24
N TYR A 11 4.32 15.10 -22.99
CA TYR A 11 2.91 15.21 -22.68
C TYR A 11 2.64 16.24 -21.60
N GLU A 12 1.69 17.13 -21.90
CA GLU A 12 1.24 18.21 -21.01
C GLU A 12 -0.25 18.08 -20.72
N TYR A 13 -0.60 18.12 -19.42
CA TYR A 13 -1.98 18.26 -18.98
C TYR A 13 -2.33 19.74 -18.95
N GLU A 14 -3.34 20.13 -19.71
CA GLU A 14 -3.89 21.49 -19.68
C GLU A 14 -4.77 21.68 -18.45
N LYS A 15 -4.53 22.75 -17.69
CA LYS A 15 -5.44 23.21 -16.66
C LYS A 15 -6.39 24.24 -17.30
N ARG A 16 -7.70 23.98 -17.23
CA ARG A 16 -8.74 24.85 -17.77
C ARG A 16 -9.56 25.44 -16.63
N ASP A 17 -10.03 26.69 -16.82
CA ASP A 17 -11.02 27.32 -15.93
C ASP A 17 -12.44 26.79 -16.21
N ASP A 18 -13.41 27.27 -15.42
CA ASP A 18 -14.83 26.88 -15.55
C ASP A 18 -15.44 27.33 -16.90
N GLU A 19 -14.82 28.26 -17.59
CA GLU A 19 -15.21 28.73 -18.92
C GLU A 19 -14.54 27.93 -20.04
N GLY A 20 -13.63 27.00 -19.71
CA GLY A 20 -12.91 26.14 -20.66
C GLY A 20 -11.62 26.76 -21.21
N ASN A 21 -11.19 27.96 -20.76
CA ASN A 21 -9.95 28.57 -21.17
C ASN A 21 -8.74 27.88 -20.50
N VAL A 22 -7.64 27.73 -21.25
CA VAL A 22 -6.40 27.17 -20.70
C VAL A 22 -5.72 28.20 -19.79
N ILE A 23 -5.65 27.91 -18.49
CA ILE A 23 -5.05 28.80 -17.48
C ILE A 23 -3.64 28.33 -17.06
N GLY A 24 -3.20 27.18 -17.56
CA GLY A 24 -1.87 26.63 -17.30
C GLY A 24 -1.68 25.26 -17.94
N ALA A 25 -0.44 24.81 -17.99
CA ALA A 25 -0.09 23.45 -18.40
C ALA A 25 0.88 22.83 -17.40
N HIS A 26 0.74 21.52 -17.20
CA HIS A 26 1.68 20.74 -16.39
C HIS A 26 2.31 19.66 -17.27
N ARG A 27 3.62 19.74 -17.46
CA ARG A 27 4.38 18.75 -18.22
C ARG A 27 4.59 17.51 -17.38
N ALA A 28 3.93 16.42 -17.76
CA ALA A 28 3.98 15.14 -17.04
C ALA A 28 5.02 14.17 -17.62
N ILE A 29 5.35 14.31 -18.91
CA ILE A 29 6.45 13.60 -19.59
C ILE A 29 7.23 14.65 -20.37
N ASP A 30 8.56 14.60 -20.31
CA ASP A 30 9.44 15.58 -20.92
C ASP A 30 10.60 14.91 -21.68
N GLU A 31 10.55 15.03 -23.01
CA GLU A 31 11.53 14.49 -23.98
C GLU A 31 11.97 13.03 -23.68
N LEU A 32 11.01 12.13 -23.39
CA LEU A 32 11.30 10.77 -22.97
C LEU A 32 11.59 9.87 -24.18
N ASP A 33 12.79 9.29 -24.22
CA ASP A 33 13.21 8.25 -25.14
C ASP A 33 13.26 6.90 -24.44
N LEU A 34 12.51 5.92 -24.96
CA LEU A 34 12.42 4.58 -24.39
C LEU A 34 12.32 3.52 -25.49
N ASN A 35 12.97 2.40 -25.28
CA ASN A 35 12.88 1.23 -26.14
C ASN A 35 12.68 -0.02 -25.30
N ILE A 36 11.59 -0.77 -25.55
CA ILE A 36 11.24 -2.01 -24.88
C ILE A 36 11.15 -3.12 -25.93
N GLU A 37 11.89 -4.19 -25.73
CA GLU A 37 11.88 -5.35 -26.62
C GLU A 37 10.73 -6.30 -26.29
N ALA A 38 10.27 -7.05 -27.31
CA ALA A 38 9.23 -8.06 -27.12
C ALA A 38 9.71 -9.19 -26.18
N GLY A 39 8.83 -9.61 -25.27
CA GLY A 39 9.08 -10.67 -24.30
C GLY A 39 9.85 -10.25 -23.05
N GLN A 40 10.27 -8.98 -22.93
CA GLN A 40 10.89 -8.46 -21.70
C GLN A 40 9.89 -8.30 -20.57
N PHE A 41 10.35 -8.52 -19.34
CA PHE A 41 9.67 -8.06 -18.13
C PHE A 41 10.37 -6.80 -17.60
N ILE A 42 9.68 -5.67 -17.68
CA ILE A 42 10.21 -4.37 -17.28
C ILE A 42 9.42 -3.85 -16.08
N ALA A 43 10.14 -3.39 -15.07
CA ALA A 43 9.54 -2.63 -13.97
C ALA A 43 9.81 -1.13 -14.14
N ILE A 44 8.79 -0.31 -13.92
CA ILE A 44 8.88 1.15 -13.93
C ILE A 44 8.62 1.65 -12.52
N LEU A 45 9.64 2.25 -11.91
CA LEU A 45 9.62 2.82 -10.57
C LEU A 45 9.63 4.36 -10.64
N GLY A 46 9.22 5.01 -9.56
CA GLY A 46 9.24 6.47 -9.43
C GLY A 46 8.25 6.91 -8.35
N HIS A 47 8.46 8.08 -7.76
CA HIS A 47 7.52 8.65 -6.79
C HIS A 47 6.17 9.05 -7.43
N ASN A 48 5.18 9.36 -6.61
CA ASN A 48 3.88 9.84 -7.10
C ASN A 48 4.04 11.17 -7.85
N GLY A 49 3.48 11.22 -9.07
CA GLY A 49 3.63 12.37 -9.96
C GLY A 49 4.89 12.36 -10.84
N SER A 50 5.69 11.29 -10.85
CA SER A 50 6.87 11.17 -11.73
C SER A 50 6.55 10.91 -13.22
N GLY A 51 5.28 10.66 -13.58
CA GLY A 51 4.85 10.45 -14.97
C GLY A 51 4.58 8.99 -15.35
N LYS A 52 4.75 8.01 -14.47
CA LYS A 52 4.58 6.56 -14.76
C LYS A 52 3.23 6.19 -15.36
N SER A 53 2.14 6.52 -14.69
CA SER A 53 0.79 6.21 -15.17
C SER A 53 0.44 6.98 -16.45
N THR A 54 1.02 8.17 -16.64
CA THR A 54 0.89 8.92 -17.88
C THR A 54 1.59 8.19 -19.02
N LEU A 55 2.81 7.69 -18.79
CA LEU A 55 3.55 6.87 -19.76
C LEU A 55 2.78 5.57 -20.09
N ALA A 56 2.25 4.89 -19.08
CA ALA A 56 1.43 3.68 -19.26
C ALA A 56 0.22 3.92 -20.19
N LYS A 57 -0.49 5.03 -19.98
CA LYS A 57 -1.65 5.42 -20.80
C LYS A 57 -1.28 5.72 -22.26
N HIS A 58 -0.05 6.18 -22.54
CA HIS A 58 0.44 6.34 -23.91
C HIS A 58 0.73 5.00 -24.57
N MET A 59 1.20 4.00 -23.81
CA MET A 59 1.49 2.66 -24.32
C MET A 59 0.23 1.89 -24.78
N ASN A 60 -0.94 2.32 -24.31
CA ASN A 60 -2.24 1.75 -24.73
C ASN A 60 -3.05 2.73 -25.62
N ALA A 61 -2.46 3.82 -26.09
CA ALA A 61 -3.15 4.86 -26.87
C ALA A 61 -4.42 5.44 -26.19
N ILE A 62 -4.44 5.51 -24.85
CA ILE A 62 -5.47 6.25 -24.07
C ILE A 62 -5.15 7.74 -24.13
N LEU A 63 -3.86 8.09 -24.08
CA LEU A 63 -3.37 9.44 -24.26
C LEU A 63 -2.57 9.53 -25.57
N THR A 64 -2.71 10.65 -26.26
CA THR A 64 -1.93 10.96 -27.48
C THR A 64 -0.83 11.95 -27.10
N PRO A 65 0.43 11.75 -27.53
CA PRO A 65 1.53 12.67 -27.24
C PRO A 65 1.25 14.11 -27.70
N THR A 66 1.58 15.10 -26.84
CA THR A 66 1.56 16.51 -27.22
C THR A 66 2.63 16.76 -28.30
N GLU A 67 3.87 16.31 -28.03
CA GLU A 67 4.96 16.34 -29.00
C GLU A 67 5.70 14.99 -29.00
N GLY A 68 6.62 14.78 -29.96
CA GLY A 68 7.31 13.51 -30.12
C GLY A 68 6.38 12.41 -30.63
N SER A 69 6.76 11.16 -30.46
CA SER A 69 5.99 10.01 -30.95
C SER A 69 6.18 8.76 -30.09
N ILE A 70 5.19 7.87 -30.10
CA ILE A 70 5.26 6.53 -29.53
C ILE A 70 4.74 5.50 -30.51
N TRP A 71 5.46 4.41 -30.65
CA TRP A 71 5.10 3.24 -31.45
C TRP A 71 4.90 2.04 -30.53
N VAL A 72 3.84 1.30 -30.79
CA VAL A 72 3.48 0.05 -30.10
C VAL A 72 3.35 -1.03 -31.16
N ASP A 73 4.12 -2.11 -31.02
CA ASP A 73 4.21 -3.17 -32.02
C ASP A 73 4.43 -2.62 -33.46
N GLY A 74 5.27 -1.58 -33.57
CA GLY A 74 5.60 -0.88 -34.82
C GLY A 74 4.55 0.12 -35.31
N LYS A 75 3.41 0.30 -34.63
CA LYS A 75 2.32 1.19 -35.01
C LYS A 75 2.36 2.52 -34.24
N ASN A 76 2.32 3.64 -34.94
CA ASN A 76 2.33 4.96 -34.32
C ASN A 76 0.95 5.28 -33.70
N THR A 77 0.92 5.63 -32.42
CA THR A 77 -0.33 5.89 -31.69
C THR A 77 -1.01 7.20 -32.06
N LYS A 78 -0.33 8.11 -32.77
CA LYS A 78 -0.93 9.37 -33.28
C LYS A 78 -1.85 9.15 -34.48
N GLN A 79 -1.80 7.98 -35.10
CA GLN A 79 -2.63 7.65 -36.25
C GLN A 79 -3.89 6.93 -35.77
N ASP A 80 -5.05 7.56 -35.95
CA ASP A 80 -6.35 7.04 -35.47
C ASP A 80 -6.65 5.63 -35.98
N GLU A 81 -6.21 5.31 -37.18
CA GLU A 81 -6.33 3.98 -37.80
C GLU A 81 -5.59 2.87 -37.03
N ASN A 82 -4.55 3.21 -36.27
CA ASN A 82 -3.75 2.27 -35.50
C ASN A 82 -4.27 2.03 -34.09
N VAL A 83 -5.18 2.87 -33.57
CA VAL A 83 -5.59 2.85 -32.16
C VAL A 83 -6.14 1.50 -31.73
N TRP A 84 -6.97 0.87 -32.56
CA TRP A 84 -7.52 -0.46 -32.26
C TRP A 84 -6.46 -1.53 -32.20
N ASP A 85 -5.56 -1.54 -33.16
CA ASP A 85 -4.46 -2.50 -33.22
C ASP A 85 -3.49 -2.33 -32.05
N VAL A 86 -3.22 -1.07 -31.64
CA VAL A 86 -2.41 -0.75 -30.45
C VAL A 86 -3.09 -1.30 -29.20
N ARG A 87 -4.38 -1.03 -29.00
CA ARG A 87 -5.14 -1.51 -27.83
C ARG A 87 -5.26 -3.02 -27.77
N GLN A 88 -5.30 -3.69 -28.91
CA GLN A 88 -5.26 -5.15 -29.00
C GLN A 88 -3.86 -5.70 -28.66
N SER A 89 -2.81 -5.04 -29.14
CA SER A 89 -1.42 -5.47 -28.93
C SER A 89 -0.93 -5.21 -27.51
N ALA A 90 -1.29 -4.05 -26.91
CA ALA A 90 -0.89 -3.65 -25.56
C ALA A 90 -2.11 -3.33 -24.70
N CYS A 91 -2.47 -4.27 -23.84
CA CYS A 91 -3.59 -4.12 -22.92
C CYS A 91 -3.14 -3.57 -21.56
N MET A 92 -4.00 -2.80 -20.90
CA MET A 92 -3.69 -2.15 -19.63
C MET A 92 -4.60 -2.66 -18.51
N VAL A 93 -4.01 -2.89 -17.34
CA VAL A 93 -4.72 -3.10 -16.07
C VAL A 93 -4.55 -1.85 -15.22
N PHE A 94 -5.66 -1.25 -14.80
CA PHE A 94 -5.65 -0.02 -14.01
C PHE A 94 -5.46 -0.30 -12.52
N GLN A 95 -4.97 0.71 -11.80
CA GLN A 95 -4.80 0.68 -10.35
C GLN A 95 -6.12 0.38 -9.60
N ASN A 96 -7.21 1.02 -10.02
CA ASN A 96 -8.55 0.77 -9.45
C ASN A 96 -9.36 -0.11 -10.40
N PRO A 97 -9.71 -1.36 -10.02
CA PRO A 97 -10.49 -2.27 -10.86
C PRO A 97 -11.92 -1.77 -11.11
N ASP A 98 -12.49 -0.92 -10.23
CA ASP A 98 -13.83 -0.34 -10.44
C ASP A 98 -13.90 0.59 -11.65
N ASN A 99 -12.75 1.12 -12.11
CA ASN A 99 -12.66 1.90 -13.34
C ASN A 99 -12.59 1.03 -14.61
N GLN A 100 -12.43 -0.28 -14.46
CA GLN A 100 -12.23 -1.22 -15.56
C GLN A 100 -13.41 -2.19 -15.72
N ILE A 101 -13.96 -2.66 -14.60
CA ILE A 101 -15.07 -3.63 -14.58
C ILE A 101 -16.38 -2.92 -14.94
N ILE A 102 -17.06 -3.36 -15.98
CA ILE A 102 -18.31 -2.82 -16.48
C ILE A 102 -19.45 -3.86 -16.51
N GLY A 103 -19.11 -5.14 -16.52
CA GLY A 103 -20.06 -6.25 -16.59
C GLY A 103 -20.88 -6.42 -15.30
N THR A 104 -22.09 -6.94 -15.44
CA THR A 104 -22.95 -7.28 -14.29
C THR A 104 -22.63 -8.66 -13.71
N VAL A 105 -21.99 -9.52 -14.50
CA VAL A 105 -21.53 -10.86 -14.17
C VAL A 105 -20.05 -10.99 -14.55
N VAL A 106 -19.26 -11.66 -13.73
CA VAL A 106 -17.81 -11.82 -13.91
C VAL A 106 -17.44 -12.40 -15.28
N GLU A 107 -18.10 -13.46 -15.73
CA GLU A 107 -17.78 -14.09 -17.01
C GLU A 107 -18.10 -13.19 -18.21
N GLU A 108 -19.17 -12.39 -18.13
CA GLU A 108 -19.52 -11.41 -19.16
C GLU A 108 -18.48 -10.29 -19.23
N ASP A 109 -18.01 -9.81 -18.08
CA ASP A 109 -16.98 -8.78 -18.00
C ASP A 109 -15.66 -9.25 -18.64
N VAL A 110 -15.22 -10.48 -18.32
CA VAL A 110 -14.00 -11.07 -18.88
C VAL A 110 -14.17 -11.37 -20.40
N GLY A 111 -15.38 -11.71 -20.84
CA GLY A 111 -15.72 -11.96 -22.25
C GLY A 111 -15.82 -10.68 -23.09
N PHE A 112 -16.04 -9.53 -22.48
CA PHE A 112 -16.27 -8.26 -23.18
C PHE A 112 -15.13 -7.84 -24.12
N GLY A 113 -13.86 -7.99 -23.69
CA GLY A 113 -12.70 -7.69 -24.50
C GLY A 113 -12.62 -8.55 -25.78
N PRO A 114 -12.62 -9.88 -25.68
CA PRO A 114 -12.67 -10.78 -26.83
C PRO A 114 -13.86 -10.56 -27.75
N GLU A 115 -15.04 -10.25 -27.21
CA GLU A 115 -16.23 -9.95 -28.00
C GLU A 115 -16.03 -8.72 -28.89
N ASN A 116 -15.48 -7.64 -28.33
CA ASN A 116 -15.15 -6.43 -29.09
C ASN A 116 -14.09 -6.66 -30.17
N LEU A 117 -13.25 -7.68 -30.02
CA LEU A 117 -12.27 -8.09 -31.02
C LEU A 117 -12.87 -9.00 -32.11
N GLY A 118 -14.16 -9.33 -32.04
CA GLY A 118 -14.86 -10.19 -32.98
C GLY A 118 -14.45 -11.66 -32.89
N VAL A 119 -13.97 -12.12 -31.73
CA VAL A 119 -13.66 -13.54 -31.50
C VAL A 119 -14.94 -14.37 -31.55
N PRO A 120 -14.95 -15.56 -32.17
CA PRO A 120 -16.13 -16.45 -32.20
C PRO A 120 -16.60 -16.82 -30.79
N THR A 121 -17.93 -16.90 -30.61
CA THR A 121 -18.55 -17.09 -29.29
C THR A 121 -18.04 -18.32 -28.54
N ASP A 122 -17.85 -19.44 -29.20
CA ASP A 122 -17.33 -20.66 -28.58
C ASP A 122 -15.91 -20.47 -28.05
N GLU A 123 -15.07 -19.75 -28.80
CA GLU A 123 -13.69 -19.42 -28.39
C GLU A 123 -13.67 -18.38 -27.27
N ILE A 124 -14.63 -17.43 -27.23
CA ILE A 124 -14.75 -16.46 -26.13
C ILE A 124 -14.91 -17.21 -24.80
N TRP A 125 -15.83 -18.15 -24.72
CA TRP A 125 -16.09 -18.89 -23.47
C TRP A 125 -14.92 -19.76 -23.04
N GLU A 126 -14.19 -20.33 -23.99
CA GLU A 126 -12.95 -21.06 -23.69
C GLU A 126 -11.87 -20.11 -23.11
N ARG A 127 -11.66 -18.95 -23.73
CA ARG A 127 -10.72 -17.92 -23.22
C ARG A 127 -11.10 -17.41 -21.85
N VAL A 128 -12.39 -17.15 -21.61
CA VAL A 128 -12.94 -16.71 -20.30
C VAL A 128 -12.63 -17.75 -19.22
N GLU A 129 -12.91 -19.02 -19.48
CA GLU A 129 -12.67 -20.09 -18.51
C GLU A 129 -11.17 -20.25 -18.21
N GLN A 130 -10.32 -20.26 -19.24
CA GLN A 130 -8.87 -20.34 -19.08
C GLN A 130 -8.32 -19.16 -18.29
N SER A 131 -8.75 -17.94 -18.59
CA SER A 131 -8.30 -16.72 -17.93
C SER A 131 -8.76 -16.65 -16.46
N LEU A 132 -10.03 -16.98 -16.19
CA LEU A 132 -10.53 -17.05 -14.81
C LEU A 132 -9.83 -18.13 -13.99
N LYS A 133 -9.51 -19.28 -14.59
CA LYS A 133 -8.74 -20.33 -13.94
C LYS A 133 -7.31 -19.90 -13.63
N ALA A 134 -6.67 -19.17 -14.56
CA ALA A 134 -5.31 -18.67 -14.37
C ALA A 134 -5.18 -17.73 -13.17
N VAL A 135 -6.18 -16.89 -12.92
CA VAL A 135 -6.21 -15.95 -11.77
C VAL A 135 -6.92 -16.51 -10.53
N GLY A 136 -7.32 -17.79 -10.51
CA GLY A 136 -8.00 -18.42 -9.38
C GLY A 136 -9.41 -17.87 -9.11
N MET A 137 -10.13 -17.43 -10.16
CA MET A 137 -11.46 -16.81 -10.04
C MET A 137 -12.59 -17.62 -10.70
N LEU A 138 -12.32 -18.84 -11.15
CA LEU A 138 -13.31 -19.64 -11.88
C LEU A 138 -14.60 -19.92 -11.10
N GLU A 139 -14.52 -20.14 -9.78
CA GLU A 139 -15.69 -20.37 -8.91
C GLU A 139 -16.62 -19.15 -8.80
N TYR A 140 -16.10 -17.95 -9.14
CA TYR A 140 -16.84 -16.69 -9.08
C TYR A 140 -17.45 -16.28 -10.42
N ARG A 141 -17.32 -17.11 -11.48
CA ARG A 141 -17.68 -16.77 -12.87
C ARG A 141 -19.12 -16.22 -13.03
N HIS A 142 -20.08 -16.76 -12.26
CA HIS A 142 -21.49 -16.37 -12.31
C HIS A 142 -21.86 -15.34 -11.24
N ARG A 143 -20.90 -14.78 -10.50
CA ARG A 143 -21.18 -13.76 -9.48
C ARG A 143 -21.18 -12.36 -10.09
N SER A 144 -21.90 -11.45 -9.42
CA SER A 144 -21.80 -10.02 -9.72
C SER A 144 -20.47 -9.48 -9.17
N PRO A 145 -19.71 -8.70 -9.97
CA PRO A 145 -18.50 -8.01 -9.51
C PRO A 145 -18.70 -7.15 -8.25
N ASN A 146 -19.89 -6.56 -8.09
CA ASN A 146 -20.22 -5.75 -6.90
C ASN A 146 -20.23 -6.56 -5.58
N LYS A 147 -20.24 -7.88 -5.64
CA LYS A 147 -20.17 -8.78 -4.48
C LYS A 147 -18.75 -9.30 -4.21
N LEU A 148 -17.76 -8.86 -4.99
CA LEU A 148 -16.37 -9.24 -4.86
C LEU A 148 -15.61 -8.26 -3.99
N SER A 149 -14.58 -8.75 -3.29
CA SER A 149 -13.59 -7.87 -2.63
C SER A 149 -12.75 -7.12 -3.66
N GLY A 150 -12.10 -6.01 -3.27
CA GLY A 150 -11.21 -5.25 -4.15
C GLY A 150 -10.14 -6.14 -4.82
N GLY A 151 -9.54 -7.05 -4.06
CA GLY A 151 -8.56 -8.00 -4.61
C GLY A 151 -9.15 -9.03 -5.58
N GLN A 152 -10.38 -9.48 -5.35
CA GLN A 152 -11.09 -10.34 -6.30
C GLN A 152 -11.44 -9.59 -7.58
N LYS A 153 -11.90 -8.34 -7.47
CA LYS A 153 -12.15 -7.47 -8.62
C LYS A 153 -10.88 -7.27 -9.46
N GLN A 154 -9.73 -7.01 -8.82
CA GLN A 154 -8.46 -6.84 -9.50
C GLN A 154 -8.06 -8.09 -10.29
N ARG A 155 -8.24 -9.28 -9.71
CA ARG A 155 -8.00 -10.54 -10.41
C ARG A 155 -8.94 -10.73 -11.61
N VAL A 156 -10.20 -10.32 -11.50
CA VAL A 156 -11.15 -10.33 -12.63
C VAL A 156 -10.69 -9.37 -13.73
N ALA A 157 -10.28 -8.14 -13.38
CA ALA A 157 -9.75 -7.18 -14.36
C ALA A 157 -8.52 -7.73 -15.10
N ILE A 158 -7.61 -8.42 -14.40
CA ILE A 158 -6.46 -9.11 -15.02
C ILE A 158 -6.95 -10.24 -15.94
N ALA A 159 -7.94 -11.04 -15.52
CA ALA A 159 -8.50 -12.10 -16.38
C ALA A 159 -9.08 -11.54 -17.68
N GLY A 160 -9.76 -10.37 -17.64
CA GLY A 160 -10.28 -9.69 -18.83
C GLY A 160 -9.18 -9.29 -19.81
N VAL A 161 -8.05 -8.80 -19.30
CA VAL A 161 -6.87 -8.49 -20.14
C VAL A 161 -6.26 -9.77 -20.72
N VAL A 162 -6.08 -10.81 -19.91
CA VAL A 162 -5.51 -12.10 -20.36
C VAL A 162 -6.38 -12.75 -21.44
N ALA A 163 -7.71 -12.66 -21.33
CA ALA A 163 -8.64 -13.23 -22.32
C ALA A 163 -8.49 -12.61 -23.72
N MET A 164 -7.97 -11.39 -23.81
CA MET A 164 -7.68 -10.72 -25.08
C MET A 164 -6.42 -11.29 -25.77
N ARG A 165 -5.58 -12.05 -25.06
CA ARG A 165 -4.28 -12.61 -25.54
C ARG A 165 -3.38 -11.52 -26.16
N PRO A 166 -3.04 -10.45 -25.40
CA PRO A 166 -2.22 -9.36 -25.91
C PRO A 166 -0.74 -9.76 -26.04
N LYS A 167 0.02 -9.01 -26.87
CA LYS A 167 1.48 -9.15 -26.96
C LYS A 167 2.21 -8.45 -25.80
N CYS A 168 1.57 -7.44 -25.19
CA CYS A 168 2.09 -6.66 -24.08
C CYS A 168 0.99 -6.43 -23.04
N ILE A 169 1.33 -6.60 -21.76
CA ILE A 169 0.45 -6.26 -20.64
C ILE A 169 1.11 -5.13 -19.86
N VAL A 170 0.43 -4.00 -19.74
CA VAL A 170 0.84 -2.86 -18.92
C VAL A 170 0.03 -2.90 -17.62
N LEU A 171 0.70 -3.00 -16.50
CA LEU A 171 0.12 -3.17 -15.18
C LEU A 171 0.42 -1.91 -14.36
N ASP A 172 -0.57 -1.07 -14.12
CA ASP A 172 -0.43 0.15 -13.33
C ASP A 172 -0.85 -0.12 -11.89
N GLU A 173 0.11 -0.38 -11.01
CA GLU A 173 -0.06 -0.72 -9.60
C GLU A 173 -1.10 -1.84 -9.34
N PRO A 174 -0.99 -3.00 -10.02
CA PRO A 174 -2.05 -4.02 -10.03
C PRO A 174 -2.26 -4.71 -8.67
N THR A 175 -1.35 -4.51 -7.74
CA THR A 175 -1.32 -5.21 -6.45
C THR A 175 -1.57 -4.29 -5.25
N ALA A 176 -1.78 -3.00 -5.48
CA ALA A 176 -1.93 -1.99 -4.43
C ALA A 176 -3.08 -2.30 -3.44
N MET A 177 -4.14 -2.95 -3.90
CA MET A 177 -5.32 -3.32 -3.11
C MET A 177 -5.33 -4.77 -2.63
N LEU A 178 -4.23 -5.52 -2.84
CA LEU A 178 -4.15 -6.93 -2.52
C LEU A 178 -3.46 -7.18 -1.18
N ASP A 179 -3.91 -8.22 -0.49
CA ASP A 179 -3.15 -8.79 0.62
C ASP A 179 -1.89 -9.53 0.10
N PRO A 180 -0.94 -9.87 0.97
CA PRO A 180 0.33 -10.48 0.55
C PRO A 180 0.17 -11.76 -0.28
N ASN A 181 -0.83 -12.58 0.01
CA ASN A 181 -1.09 -13.80 -0.77
C ASN A 181 -1.66 -13.47 -2.15
N GLY A 182 -2.62 -12.56 -2.22
CA GLY A 182 -3.17 -12.10 -3.50
C GLY A 182 -2.12 -11.50 -4.42
N ARG A 183 -1.15 -10.74 -3.86
CA ARG A 183 0.00 -10.21 -4.62
C ARG A 183 0.84 -11.32 -5.23
N LYS A 184 1.24 -12.31 -4.41
CA LYS A 184 2.04 -13.47 -4.88
C LYS A 184 1.31 -14.26 -5.98
N GLU A 185 0.00 -14.49 -5.84
CA GLU A 185 -0.79 -15.19 -6.84
C GLU A 185 -0.85 -14.44 -8.18
N VAL A 186 -1.08 -13.11 -8.14
CA VAL A 186 -1.12 -12.26 -9.33
C VAL A 186 0.23 -12.26 -10.04
N LEU A 187 1.32 -12.02 -9.31
CA LEU A 187 2.67 -12.00 -9.88
C LEU A 187 3.06 -13.35 -10.49
N ARG A 188 2.73 -14.45 -9.81
CA ARG A 188 2.95 -15.79 -10.34
C ARG A 188 2.18 -16.01 -11.65
N THR A 189 0.92 -15.58 -11.71
CA THR A 189 0.10 -15.69 -12.93
C THR A 189 0.72 -14.91 -14.10
N ILE A 190 1.17 -13.68 -13.84
CA ILE A 190 1.83 -12.83 -14.83
C ILE A 190 3.12 -13.48 -15.35
N GLU A 191 3.93 -14.02 -14.44
CA GLU A 191 5.18 -14.70 -14.80
C GLU A 191 4.94 -16.00 -15.58
N GLU A 192 3.91 -16.77 -15.24
CA GLU A 192 3.50 -17.96 -15.98
C GLU A 192 3.04 -17.61 -17.40
N LEU A 193 2.25 -16.53 -17.57
CA LEU A 193 1.82 -16.03 -18.88
C LEU A 193 3.02 -15.59 -19.73
N ARG A 194 3.93 -14.80 -19.12
CA ARG A 194 5.15 -14.37 -19.79
C ARG A 194 5.94 -15.56 -20.34
N LYS A 195 6.20 -16.58 -19.51
CA LYS A 195 7.00 -17.74 -19.89
C LYS A 195 6.34 -18.62 -20.95
N LYS A 196 5.01 -18.77 -20.89
CA LYS A 196 4.27 -19.65 -21.81
C LYS A 196 4.00 -19.00 -23.16
N GLU A 197 3.65 -17.72 -23.17
CA GLU A 197 3.13 -17.02 -24.34
C GLU A 197 4.10 -15.94 -24.85
N ASN A 198 5.28 -15.80 -24.23
CA ASN A 198 6.29 -14.77 -24.55
C ASN A 198 5.72 -13.34 -24.57
N VAL A 199 4.80 -13.04 -23.64
CA VAL A 199 4.16 -11.73 -23.50
C VAL A 199 5.15 -10.74 -22.88
N THR A 200 5.21 -9.53 -23.42
CA THR A 200 5.93 -8.42 -22.81
C THR A 200 5.16 -7.94 -21.57
N VAL A 201 5.85 -7.77 -20.46
CA VAL A 201 5.23 -7.28 -19.21
C VAL A 201 5.86 -5.96 -18.81
N ILE A 202 5.02 -4.95 -18.56
CA ILE A 202 5.43 -3.66 -18.02
C ILE A 202 4.70 -3.48 -16.69
N LEU A 203 5.44 -3.53 -15.59
CA LEU A 203 4.90 -3.43 -14.23
C LEU A 203 5.28 -2.08 -13.62
N ILE A 204 4.28 -1.28 -13.29
CA ILE A 204 4.44 -0.10 -12.44
C ILE A 204 4.04 -0.50 -11.04
N THR A 205 4.94 -0.31 -10.07
CA THR A 205 4.70 -0.68 -8.68
C THR A 205 5.50 0.18 -7.70
N HIS A 206 5.05 0.22 -6.46
CA HIS A 206 5.80 0.76 -5.31
C HIS A 206 6.34 -0.34 -4.38
N TYR A 207 6.11 -1.61 -4.71
CA TYR A 207 6.59 -2.76 -3.94
C TYR A 207 7.87 -3.32 -4.55
N MET A 208 8.98 -3.16 -3.85
CA MET A 208 10.31 -3.51 -4.38
C MET A 208 10.48 -5.02 -4.58
N GLU A 209 9.78 -5.84 -3.80
CA GLU A 209 9.80 -7.30 -3.93
C GLU A 209 9.18 -7.77 -5.26
N GLU A 210 8.25 -7.01 -5.82
CA GLU A 210 7.61 -7.33 -7.10
C GLU A 210 8.53 -7.13 -8.30
N VAL A 211 9.56 -6.30 -8.11
CA VAL A 211 10.53 -5.92 -9.14
C VAL A 211 11.66 -6.94 -9.28
N LEU A 212 11.87 -7.80 -8.27
CA LEU A 212 13.02 -8.73 -8.24
C LEU A 212 13.07 -9.70 -9.43
N GLY A 213 11.93 -10.00 -10.03
CA GLY A 213 11.82 -10.85 -11.23
C GLY A 213 11.94 -10.10 -12.55
N ALA A 214 12.09 -8.76 -12.55
CA ALA A 214 12.19 -7.98 -13.77
C ALA A 214 13.56 -8.12 -14.43
N ASP A 215 13.57 -8.20 -15.77
CA ASP A 215 14.81 -8.22 -16.57
C ASP A 215 15.48 -6.84 -16.57
N ARG A 216 14.68 -5.77 -16.47
CA ARG A 216 15.12 -4.38 -16.55
C ARG A 216 14.25 -3.50 -15.65
N VAL A 217 14.87 -2.54 -15.00
CA VAL A 217 14.22 -1.56 -14.12
C VAL A 217 14.48 -0.17 -14.67
N ILE A 218 13.43 0.62 -14.80
CA ILE A 218 13.45 2.02 -15.21
C ILE A 218 12.97 2.86 -14.05
N VAL A 219 13.73 3.89 -13.69
CA VAL A 219 13.33 4.85 -12.66
C VAL A 219 12.98 6.18 -13.33
N MET A 220 11.78 6.68 -13.02
CA MET A 220 11.27 7.96 -13.51
C MET A 220 11.22 9.01 -12.40
N ASP A 221 11.67 10.21 -12.72
CA ASP A 221 11.50 11.41 -11.89
C ASP A 221 11.11 12.60 -12.78
N LYS A 222 10.05 13.32 -12.39
CA LYS A 222 9.56 14.54 -13.07
C LYS A 222 9.46 14.44 -14.60
N GLY A 223 8.94 13.31 -15.09
CA GLY A 223 8.72 13.07 -16.52
C GLY A 223 9.94 12.55 -17.30
N HIS A 224 11.09 12.37 -16.66
CA HIS A 224 12.31 11.85 -17.28
C HIS A 224 12.67 10.47 -16.76
N ILE A 225 13.41 9.69 -17.57
CA ILE A 225 14.10 8.49 -17.11
C ILE A 225 15.43 8.93 -16.48
N VAL A 226 15.61 8.63 -15.19
CA VAL A 226 16.80 9.01 -14.43
C VAL A 226 17.75 7.85 -14.15
N MET A 227 17.23 6.61 -14.17
CA MET A 227 18.02 5.39 -14.08
C MET A 227 17.41 4.32 -14.98
N ASP A 228 18.26 3.48 -15.57
CA ASP A 228 17.87 2.38 -16.48
C ASP A 228 18.94 1.30 -16.43
N GLY A 229 18.58 0.10 -16.03
CA GLY A 229 19.53 -1.01 -15.86
C GLY A 229 18.86 -2.29 -15.38
N THR A 230 19.66 -3.29 -15.08
CA THR A 230 19.19 -4.52 -14.45
C THR A 230 18.71 -4.26 -13.02
N THR A 231 17.88 -5.13 -12.48
CA THR A 231 17.39 -5.03 -11.09
C THR A 231 18.55 -4.88 -10.09
N ARG A 232 19.65 -5.62 -10.29
CA ARG A 232 20.82 -5.57 -9.42
C ARG A 232 21.57 -4.24 -9.52
N GLU A 233 21.79 -3.73 -10.73
CA GLU A 233 22.47 -2.44 -10.95
C GLU A 233 21.68 -1.28 -10.33
N ILE A 234 20.37 -1.31 -10.41
CA ILE A 234 19.51 -0.27 -9.86
C ILE A 234 19.48 -0.34 -8.33
N PHE A 235 19.20 -1.51 -7.74
CA PHE A 235 19.10 -1.64 -6.29
C PHE A 235 20.43 -1.59 -5.53
N SER A 236 21.57 -1.75 -6.21
CA SER A 236 22.87 -1.47 -5.59
C SER A 236 23.10 0.02 -5.30
N GLN A 237 22.33 0.92 -5.93
CA GLN A 237 22.45 2.37 -5.76
C GLN A 237 21.45 2.89 -4.72
N VAL A 238 21.49 2.35 -3.50
CA VAL A 238 20.52 2.62 -2.42
C VAL A 238 20.36 4.12 -2.15
N GLU A 239 21.46 4.86 -1.98
CA GLU A 239 21.44 6.28 -1.65
C GLU A 239 20.81 7.12 -2.77
N LEU A 240 21.07 6.77 -4.03
CA LEU A 240 20.51 7.48 -5.17
C LEU A 240 18.99 7.22 -5.29
N LEU A 241 18.54 5.98 -5.06
CA LEU A 241 17.12 5.66 -5.04
C LEU A 241 16.37 6.40 -3.94
N GLN A 242 16.98 6.52 -2.75
CA GLN A 242 16.42 7.31 -1.64
C GLN A 242 16.32 8.81 -1.97
N GLN A 243 17.25 9.36 -2.75
CA GLN A 243 17.16 10.74 -3.27
C GLN A 243 15.92 10.90 -4.18
N TYR A 244 15.61 9.88 -4.99
CA TYR A 244 14.40 9.83 -5.82
C TYR A 244 13.15 9.40 -5.07
N ARG A 245 13.17 9.37 -3.72
CA ARG A 245 12.04 9.01 -2.85
C ARG A 245 11.59 7.56 -2.98
N LEU A 246 12.48 6.69 -3.48
CA LEU A 246 12.23 5.26 -3.62
C LEU A 246 12.90 4.48 -2.50
N ASP A 247 12.34 3.33 -2.22
CA ASP A 247 12.89 2.34 -1.31
C ASP A 247 13.65 1.26 -2.10
N VAL A 248 14.27 0.33 -1.38
CA VAL A 248 14.87 -0.88 -1.92
C VAL A 248 14.39 -2.08 -1.07
N PRO A 249 14.54 -3.33 -1.53
CA PRO A 249 14.18 -4.49 -0.72
C PRO A 249 14.81 -4.44 0.67
N GLN A 250 14.08 -4.90 1.70
CA GLN A 250 14.54 -4.87 3.09
C GLN A 250 15.87 -5.60 3.29
N VAL A 251 16.09 -6.69 2.55
CA VAL A 251 17.35 -7.43 2.56
C VAL A 251 18.50 -6.58 2.02
N THR A 252 18.26 -5.78 0.99
CA THR A 252 19.25 -4.86 0.40
C THR A 252 19.56 -3.72 1.37
N LEU A 253 18.55 -3.15 2.05
CA LEU A 253 18.74 -2.15 3.10
C LEU A 253 19.57 -2.71 4.27
N LEU A 254 19.29 -3.94 4.70
CA LEU A 254 20.04 -4.60 5.77
C LEU A 254 21.49 -4.83 5.34
N ALA A 255 21.73 -5.36 4.13
CA ALA A 255 23.07 -5.57 3.60
C ALA A 255 23.86 -4.25 3.55
N HIS A 256 23.25 -3.18 3.04
CA HIS A 256 23.84 -1.85 2.99
C HIS A 256 24.15 -1.28 4.39
N ALA A 257 23.25 -1.48 5.37
CA ALA A 257 23.47 -1.06 6.75
C ALA A 257 24.64 -1.83 7.41
N LEU A 258 24.79 -3.12 7.12
CA LEU A 258 25.90 -3.96 7.60
C LEU A 258 27.21 -3.55 6.96
N GLN A 259 27.22 -3.29 5.65
CA GLN A 259 28.39 -2.81 4.91
C GLN A 259 28.90 -1.45 5.44
N LYS A 260 27.98 -0.49 5.66
CA LYS A 260 28.31 0.81 6.27
C LYS A 260 28.95 0.71 7.66
N ARG A 261 28.64 -0.36 8.39
CA ARG A 261 29.19 -0.66 9.72
C ARG A 261 30.42 -1.57 9.67
N GLY A 262 31.00 -1.80 8.47
CA GLY A 262 32.30 -2.42 8.27
C GLY A 262 32.29 -3.93 7.98
N LEU A 263 31.14 -4.57 7.77
CA LEU A 263 31.09 -5.94 7.28
C LEU A 263 31.45 -5.99 5.79
N PRO A 264 32.37 -6.87 5.33
CA PRO A 264 32.79 -6.96 3.93
C PRO A 264 31.76 -7.72 3.09
N ILE A 265 30.57 -7.15 2.92
CA ILE A 265 29.48 -7.68 2.13
C ILE A 265 29.41 -6.93 0.80
N SER A 266 29.15 -7.64 -0.31
CA SER A 266 29.01 -7.03 -1.63
C SER A 266 27.73 -6.20 -1.76
N ASP A 267 27.77 -5.16 -2.60
CA ASP A 267 26.58 -4.42 -3.00
C ASP A 267 25.64 -5.29 -3.85
N GLY A 268 24.36 -4.93 -3.84
CA GLY A 268 23.38 -5.54 -4.74
C GLY A 268 22.86 -6.91 -4.31
N ILE A 269 22.89 -7.22 -3.02
CA ILE A 269 22.18 -8.36 -2.43
C ILE A 269 20.67 -8.11 -2.56
N LEU A 270 19.96 -9.04 -3.20
CA LEU A 270 18.54 -8.90 -3.52
C LEU A 270 17.64 -9.92 -2.80
N THR A 271 18.20 -11.05 -2.39
CA THR A 271 17.44 -12.15 -1.78
C THR A 271 17.99 -12.52 -0.40
N VAL A 272 17.12 -13.16 0.40
CA VAL A 272 17.51 -13.65 1.73
C VAL A 272 18.64 -14.67 1.62
N ASP A 273 18.56 -15.58 0.63
CA ASP A 273 19.57 -16.61 0.43
C ASP A 273 20.93 -16.00 0.08
N GLU A 274 20.98 -14.98 -0.79
CA GLU A 274 22.22 -14.25 -1.11
C GLU A 274 22.85 -13.60 0.13
N LEU A 275 22.03 -12.99 1.00
CA LEU A 275 22.54 -12.38 2.25
C LEU A 275 23.09 -13.45 3.20
N VAL A 276 22.39 -14.57 3.33
CA VAL A 276 22.82 -15.70 4.18
C VAL A 276 24.16 -16.27 3.68
N GLU A 277 24.30 -16.50 2.36
CA GLU A 277 25.55 -16.99 1.77
C GLU A 277 26.70 -15.99 1.94
N ALA A 278 26.42 -14.68 1.76
CA ALA A 278 27.42 -13.64 1.96
C ALA A 278 27.91 -13.59 3.42
N LEU A 279 27.00 -13.75 4.37
CA LEU A 279 27.34 -13.78 5.79
C LEU A 279 28.03 -15.09 6.19
N GLU A 280 27.67 -16.25 5.65
CA GLU A 280 28.36 -17.53 5.91
C GLU A 280 29.83 -17.51 5.47
N THR A 281 30.13 -16.79 4.36
CA THR A 281 31.50 -16.67 3.82
C THR A 281 32.30 -15.55 4.47
N CYS A 282 31.67 -14.70 5.26
CA CYS A 282 32.29 -13.57 5.92
C CYS A 282 33.18 -14.05 7.09
N GLU A 283 34.50 -13.78 7.00
CA GLU A 283 35.38 -14.03 8.14
C GLU A 283 35.05 -13.06 9.28
N LYS A 284 35.14 -13.54 10.54
CA LYS A 284 34.96 -12.71 11.73
C LYS A 284 36.05 -11.63 11.74
N SER A 285 35.77 -10.47 11.19
CA SER A 285 36.68 -9.33 11.17
C SER A 285 36.41 -8.44 12.39
N GLN A 286 37.43 -7.65 12.79
CA GLN A 286 37.31 -6.64 13.84
C GLN A 286 36.31 -5.56 13.41
N VAL A 287 35.02 -5.83 13.62
CA VAL A 287 33.96 -4.83 13.48
C VAL A 287 33.99 -4.00 14.75
N MET A 288 34.17 -2.69 14.63
CA MET A 288 34.03 -1.77 15.77
C MET A 288 32.60 -1.91 16.31
N ALA A 289 32.49 -2.49 17.50
CA ALA A 289 31.25 -2.45 18.27
C ALA A 289 31.00 -0.99 18.65
N GLU A 290 30.09 -0.31 17.95
CA GLU A 290 29.54 0.93 18.48
C GLU A 290 28.89 0.64 19.82
N SER A 291 29.27 1.46 20.80
CA SER A 291 28.73 1.45 22.15
C SER A 291 27.22 1.31 22.12
N LYS A 292 26.71 0.36 22.91
CA LYS A 292 25.29 0.21 23.23
C LYS A 292 24.68 1.58 23.47
N GLU A 293 24.06 2.17 22.46
CA GLU A 293 22.94 3.06 22.73
C GLU A 293 21.95 2.17 23.48
N LYS A 294 21.71 2.55 24.71
CA LYS A 294 20.69 1.95 25.55
C LYS A 294 19.42 1.96 24.71
N ALA A 295 19.03 0.78 24.23
CA ALA A 295 17.64 0.55 23.88
C ALA A 295 16.90 1.05 25.12
N ASP A 296 16.18 2.13 24.93
CA ASP A 296 15.27 2.66 25.93
C ASP A 296 14.27 1.53 26.15
N ASP A 297 14.47 0.82 27.25
CA ASP A 297 13.57 -0.19 27.77
C ASP A 297 12.38 0.60 28.35
N SER A 298 11.72 1.32 27.43
CA SER A 298 10.59 2.15 27.74
C SER A 298 9.43 1.26 28.11
N MET A 299 9.20 1.23 29.41
CA MET A 299 8.02 0.76 30.11
C MET A 299 7.63 -0.69 29.76
N ALA A 300 8.19 -1.61 30.51
CA ALA A 300 7.39 -2.76 30.92
C ALA A 300 6.05 -2.18 31.43
N ILE A 301 4.98 -2.40 30.70
CA ILE A 301 3.64 -2.27 31.24
C ILE A 301 3.60 -3.38 32.28
N GLU A 302 4.01 -3.08 33.52
CA GLU A 302 3.58 -3.83 34.67
C GLU A 302 2.06 -3.88 34.55
N ASP A 303 1.49 -5.03 34.76
CA ASP A 303 0.05 -5.28 34.86
C ASP A 303 -0.51 -4.48 36.04
N ASP A 304 -0.48 -3.14 35.88
CA ASP A 304 -1.08 -2.23 36.86
C ASP A 304 -2.59 -2.26 36.62
N THR A 305 -3.25 -3.16 37.31
CA THR A 305 -4.70 -3.37 37.31
C THR A 305 -5.49 -2.11 37.68
N THR A 306 -4.85 -0.96 37.84
CA THR A 306 -5.47 0.33 38.22
C THR A 306 -5.72 1.24 37.01
N VAL A 307 -5.09 1.00 35.82
CA VAL A 307 -5.27 1.84 34.64
C VAL A 307 -6.53 1.42 33.90
N LYS A 308 -7.51 2.34 33.82
CA LYS A 308 -8.74 2.09 33.06
C LYS A 308 -8.48 2.26 31.56
N PRO A 309 -8.99 1.33 30.70
CA PRO A 309 -8.87 1.46 29.26
C PRO A 309 -9.64 2.69 28.76
N ILE A 310 -9.11 3.34 27.71
CA ILE A 310 -9.81 4.42 27.00
C ILE A 310 -10.94 3.87 26.14
N LEU A 311 -10.71 2.70 25.52
CA LEU A 311 -11.70 1.93 24.76
C LEU A 311 -11.69 0.49 25.22
N GLN A 312 -12.88 -0.09 25.44
CA GLN A 312 -13.04 -1.49 25.82
C GLN A 312 -14.19 -2.10 25.04
N LEU A 313 -13.96 -3.26 24.47
CA LEU A 313 -14.94 -4.08 23.75
C LEU A 313 -15.19 -5.33 24.59
N GLU A 314 -16.43 -5.64 24.85
CA GLU A 314 -16.84 -6.84 25.60
C GLU A 314 -17.84 -7.65 24.79
N HIS A 315 -17.45 -8.89 24.48
CA HIS A 315 -18.27 -9.84 23.74
C HIS A 315 -18.90 -9.26 22.48
N LEU A 316 -18.12 -8.45 21.72
CA LEU A 316 -18.62 -7.73 20.56
C LEU A 316 -18.93 -8.69 19.41
N HIS A 317 -20.17 -8.71 18.98
CA HIS A 317 -20.66 -9.44 17.81
C HIS A 317 -21.24 -8.50 16.77
N TYR A 318 -21.00 -8.80 15.49
CA TYR A 318 -21.63 -8.07 14.41
C TYR A 318 -21.92 -8.96 13.19
N ILE A 319 -23.16 -8.89 12.73
CA ILE A 319 -23.67 -9.66 11.60
C ILE A 319 -24.21 -8.68 10.55
N TYR A 320 -23.65 -8.73 9.34
CA TYR A 320 -24.21 -8.01 8.19
C TYR A 320 -25.47 -8.70 7.69
N SER A 321 -26.50 -7.92 7.36
CA SER A 321 -27.77 -8.40 6.78
C SER A 321 -28.37 -9.61 7.52
N PRO A 322 -28.60 -9.51 8.85
CA PRO A 322 -29.10 -10.64 9.65
C PRO A 322 -30.43 -11.13 9.14
N LYS A 323 -30.66 -12.44 9.20
CA LYS A 323 -31.90 -13.11 8.75
C LYS A 323 -32.21 -12.98 7.24
N THR A 324 -31.21 -12.73 6.41
CA THR A 324 -31.31 -12.72 4.96
C THR A 324 -30.42 -13.79 4.32
N ALA A 325 -30.62 -14.06 3.02
CA ALA A 325 -29.73 -14.94 2.26
C ALA A 325 -28.27 -14.40 2.16
N TYR A 326 -28.02 -13.17 2.58
CA TYR A 326 -26.72 -12.48 2.56
C TYR A 326 -26.13 -12.29 3.96
N GLU A 327 -26.62 -13.06 4.93
CA GLU A 327 -26.11 -13.02 6.29
C GLU A 327 -24.62 -13.37 6.33
N LYS A 328 -23.82 -12.49 6.97
CA LYS A 328 -22.38 -12.69 7.13
C LYS A 328 -21.96 -12.25 8.52
N VAL A 329 -21.45 -13.18 9.31
CA VAL A 329 -20.79 -12.86 10.59
C VAL A 329 -19.47 -12.16 10.29
N ALA A 330 -19.33 -10.91 10.74
CA ALA A 330 -18.15 -10.10 10.53
C ALA A 330 -17.28 -9.97 11.79
N LEU A 331 -17.91 -9.94 12.98
CA LEU A 331 -17.23 -9.99 14.27
C LEU A 331 -17.89 -11.06 15.14
N ASN A 332 -17.08 -11.82 15.83
CA ASN A 332 -17.51 -12.93 16.67
C ASN A 332 -16.71 -12.95 17.97
N ASP A 333 -17.33 -12.52 19.05
CA ASP A 333 -16.80 -12.51 20.40
C ASP A 333 -15.46 -11.75 20.55
N ILE A 334 -15.44 -10.48 20.11
CA ILE A 334 -14.26 -9.64 20.26
C ILE A 334 -14.21 -9.05 21.67
N ASN A 335 -13.16 -9.40 22.40
CA ASN A 335 -12.82 -8.87 23.71
C ASN A 335 -11.47 -8.13 23.62
N LEU A 336 -11.46 -6.81 23.85
CA LEU A 336 -10.30 -5.96 23.63
C LEU A 336 -10.33 -4.76 24.56
N SER A 337 -9.17 -4.42 25.15
CA SER A 337 -8.96 -3.18 25.89
C SER A 337 -7.81 -2.39 25.27
N ILE A 338 -8.01 -1.09 25.04
CA ILE A 338 -7.01 -0.17 24.50
C ILE A 338 -6.79 0.93 25.54
N TYR A 339 -5.54 1.23 25.82
CA TYR A 339 -5.17 2.19 26.86
C TYR A 339 -4.76 3.54 26.29
N GLU A 340 -4.83 4.58 27.11
CA GLU A 340 -4.51 5.95 26.67
C GLU A 340 -3.01 6.06 26.32
N GLY A 341 -2.72 6.62 25.13
CA GLY A 341 -1.37 6.82 24.64
C GLY A 341 -0.73 5.60 23.96
N GLU A 342 -1.43 4.44 23.85
CA GLU A 342 -0.92 3.30 23.08
C GLU A 342 -0.90 3.58 21.58
N PHE A 343 0.08 3.03 20.88
CA PHE A 343 0.09 2.89 19.42
C PHE A 343 -0.19 1.43 19.05
N VAL A 344 -1.44 1.13 18.67
CA VAL A 344 -1.92 -0.23 18.42
C VAL A 344 -2.00 -0.49 16.92
N GLY A 345 -1.37 -1.55 16.45
CA GLY A 345 -1.51 -2.07 15.09
C GLY A 345 -2.61 -3.13 15.00
N VAL A 346 -3.47 -3.05 14.01
CA VAL A 346 -4.48 -4.08 13.73
C VAL A 346 -4.18 -4.70 12.38
N ILE A 347 -3.82 -5.98 12.37
CA ILE A 347 -3.50 -6.73 11.16
C ILE A 347 -4.47 -7.90 10.95
N GLY A 348 -4.56 -8.38 9.71
CA GLY A 348 -5.44 -9.49 9.34
C GLY A 348 -5.65 -9.53 7.83
N HIS A 349 -6.00 -10.68 7.28
CA HIS A 349 -6.31 -10.80 5.85
C HIS A 349 -7.56 -9.99 5.46
N THR A 350 -7.74 -9.75 4.17
CA THR A 350 -8.94 -9.07 3.65
C THR A 350 -10.19 -9.84 4.04
N GLY A 351 -11.15 -9.14 4.65
CA GLY A 351 -12.39 -9.76 5.17
C GLY A 351 -12.26 -10.40 6.55
N SER A 352 -11.16 -10.22 7.28
CA SER A 352 -11.01 -10.71 8.66
C SER A 352 -11.82 -9.94 9.72
N GLY A 353 -12.43 -8.80 9.36
CA GLY A 353 -13.26 -7.98 10.25
C GLY A 353 -12.62 -6.68 10.74
N LYS A 354 -11.39 -6.33 10.33
CA LYS A 354 -10.66 -5.12 10.79
C LYS A 354 -11.48 -3.83 10.62
N SER A 355 -11.83 -3.50 9.38
CA SER A 355 -12.59 -2.26 9.09
C SER A 355 -13.96 -2.25 9.77
N THR A 356 -14.61 -3.41 9.91
CA THR A 356 -15.85 -3.53 10.69
C THR A 356 -15.58 -3.20 12.17
N MET A 357 -14.53 -3.75 12.78
CA MET A 357 -14.20 -3.50 14.18
C MET A 357 -13.92 -2.02 14.42
N ILE A 358 -13.08 -1.38 13.60
CA ILE A 358 -12.72 0.03 13.81
C ILE A 358 -13.91 0.98 13.63
N GLN A 359 -14.87 0.67 12.74
CA GLN A 359 -16.10 1.45 12.57
C GLN A 359 -17.04 1.37 13.80
N HIS A 360 -16.93 0.33 14.60
CA HIS A 360 -17.64 0.25 15.88
C HIS A 360 -17.02 1.16 16.94
N LEU A 361 -15.69 1.40 16.92
CA LEU A 361 -14.99 2.21 17.91
C LEU A 361 -15.46 3.66 17.93
N ASN A 362 -15.90 4.20 16.78
CA ASN A 362 -16.43 5.55 16.69
C ASN A 362 -17.96 5.61 16.52
N GLY A 363 -18.63 4.48 16.73
CA GLY A 363 -20.09 4.40 16.71
C GLY A 363 -20.74 4.57 15.33
N LEU A 364 -19.99 4.32 14.22
CA LEU A 364 -20.57 4.27 12.87
C LEU A 364 -21.42 3.02 12.68
N LEU A 365 -21.00 1.90 13.24
CA LEU A 365 -21.76 0.67 13.28
C LEU A 365 -22.22 0.41 14.72
N LYS A 366 -23.42 -0.16 14.85
CA LYS A 366 -23.96 -0.61 16.13
C LYS A 366 -23.84 -2.13 16.21
N ALA A 367 -23.26 -2.63 17.30
CA ALA A 367 -23.11 -4.06 17.53
C ALA A 367 -24.45 -4.81 17.47
N THR A 368 -24.40 -6.04 16.98
CA THR A 368 -25.55 -6.95 17.04
C THR A 368 -25.73 -7.46 18.46
N ASP A 369 -24.63 -7.71 19.18
CA ASP A 369 -24.57 -8.11 20.59
C ASP A 369 -23.23 -7.67 21.20
N GLY A 370 -23.14 -7.62 22.55
CA GLY A 370 -22.00 -7.14 23.29
C GLY A 370 -22.04 -5.65 23.56
N ALA A 371 -20.94 -5.12 24.11
CA ALA A 371 -20.84 -3.73 24.55
C ALA A 371 -19.50 -3.09 24.15
N ILE A 372 -19.53 -1.78 23.96
CA ILE A 372 -18.35 -0.95 23.79
C ILE A 372 -18.39 0.14 24.84
N TYR A 373 -17.25 0.33 25.50
CA TYR A 373 -17.08 1.36 26.52
C TYR A 373 -16.02 2.35 26.05
N TYR A 374 -16.36 3.63 26.15
CA TYR A 374 -15.41 4.73 26.04
C TYR A 374 -15.22 5.34 27.43
N ARG A 375 -13.99 5.33 27.94
CA ARG A 375 -13.66 5.77 29.31
C ARG A 375 -14.55 5.17 30.40
N GLY A 376 -14.96 3.92 30.23
CA GLY A 376 -15.80 3.17 31.14
C GLY A 376 -17.30 3.40 31.00
N GLU A 377 -17.75 4.26 30.08
CA GLU A 377 -19.16 4.48 29.77
C GLU A 377 -19.60 3.67 28.56
N ASN A 378 -20.67 2.90 28.67
CA ASN A 378 -21.22 2.11 27.58
C ASN A 378 -21.83 3.02 26.52
N ILE A 379 -21.30 2.99 25.29
CA ILE A 379 -21.78 3.86 24.20
C ILE A 379 -23.19 3.50 23.70
N TYR A 380 -23.74 2.36 24.10
CA TYR A 380 -25.09 1.91 23.73
C TYR A 380 -26.15 2.21 24.80
N GLN A 381 -25.78 2.83 25.92
CA GLN A 381 -26.74 3.23 26.97
C GLN A 381 -27.72 4.31 26.47
N GLU A 382 -28.91 4.35 27.06
CA GLU A 382 -29.89 5.41 26.76
C GLU A 382 -29.27 6.80 27.00
N LYS A 383 -29.45 7.70 26.05
CA LYS A 383 -28.97 9.10 26.09
C LYS A 383 -27.44 9.30 26.00
N TYR A 384 -26.67 8.28 25.60
CA TYR A 384 -25.26 8.49 25.33
C TYR A 384 -25.05 9.46 24.14
N ASP A 385 -24.19 10.44 24.30
CA ASP A 385 -23.89 11.42 23.25
C ASP A 385 -22.88 10.88 22.22
N MET A 386 -23.41 10.33 21.12
CA MET A 386 -22.59 9.84 20.01
C MET A 386 -21.80 10.96 19.29
N ARG A 387 -22.21 12.22 19.42
CA ARG A 387 -21.46 13.35 18.85
C ARG A 387 -20.20 13.58 19.67
N GLU A 388 -20.29 13.50 21.00
CA GLU A 388 -19.14 13.60 21.88
C GLU A 388 -18.13 12.47 21.64
N LEU A 389 -18.61 11.23 21.48
CA LEU A 389 -17.74 10.11 21.09
C LEU A 389 -16.96 10.43 19.81
N ARG A 390 -17.63 10.88 18.75
CA ARG A 390 -17.00 11.19 17.46
C ARG A 390 -16.06 12.39 17.50
N ASN A 391 -16.24 13.30 18.44
CA ASN A 391 -15.28 14.37 18.69
C ASN A 391 -13.97 13.86 19.29
N HIS A 392 -14.03 12.78 20.06
CA HIS A 392 -12.87 12.20 20.74
C HIS A 392 -12.25 11.02 19.99
N VAL A 393 -13.02 10.26 19.23
CA VAL A 393 -12.55 9.12 18.44
C VAL A 393 -12.65 9.47 16.96
N GLY A 394 -11.56 10.01 16.41
CA GLY A 394 -11.44 10.36 15.00
C GLY A 394 -11.16 9.13 14.17
N LEU A 395 -11.81 9.00 13.00
CA LEU A 395 -11.61 7.90 12.06
C LEU A 395 -11.23 8.45 10.68
N VAL A 396 -10.13 7.97 10.16
CA VAL A 396 -9.69 8.17 8.77
C VAL A 396 -9.94 6.87 8.01
N PHE A 397 -10.76 6.93 6.96
CA PHE A 397 -11.11 5.76 6.13
C PHE A 397 -10.00 5.38 5.15
N GLN A 398 -10.09 4.18 4.58
CA GLN A 398 -9.12 3.62 3.61
C GLN A 398 -8.92 4.52 2.37
N TYR A 399 -9.97 5.21 1.92
CA TYR A 399 -9.92 6.20 0.83
C TYR A 399 -10.34 7.57 1.36
N PRO A 400 -9.49 8.23 2.15
CA PRO A 400 -9.86 9.45 2.83
C PRO A 400 -10.13 10.61 1.86
N GLU A 401 -9.62 10.53 0.63
CA GLU A 401 -9.90 11.48 -0.45
C GLU A 401 -11.37 11.59 -0.83
N TYR A 402 -12.19 10.57 -0.56
CA TYR A 402 -13.65 10.63 -0.77
C TYR A 402 -14.38 11.37 0.36
N GLN A 403 -13.68 11.76 1.42
CA GLN A 403 -14.23 12.56 2.51
C GLN A 403 -14.19 14.06 2.21
N LEU A 404 -13.47 14.48 1.15
CA LEU A 404 -13.30 15.90 0.78
C LEU A 404 -14.46 16.35 -0.10
N PHE A 405 -15.07 17.50 0.28
CA PHE A 405 -16.28 17.99 -0.41
C PHE A 405 -16.42 19.52 -0.42
N GLU A 406 -15.59 20.27 0.32
CA GLU A 406 -15.65 21.73 0.35
C GLU A 406 -14.95 22.36 -0.87
N ALA A 407 -15.16 23.67 -1.06
CA ALA A 407 -14.64 24.41 -2.19
C ALA A 407 -13.10 24.54 -2.17
N ASP A 408 -12.51 24.65 -0.99
CA ASP A 408 -11.08 24.78 -0.77
C ASP A 408 -10.61 23.93 0.40
N VAL A 409 -9.31 23.63 0.42
CA VAL A 409 -8.65 22.78 1.42
C VAL A 409 -8.86 23.30 2.84
N LEU A 410 -8.69 24.60 3.06
CA LEU A 410 -8.78 25.17 4.41
C LEU A 410 -10.20 25.05 4.95
N SER A 411 -11.20 25.32 4.11
CA SER A 411 -12.62 25.18 4.46
C SER A 411 -12.96 23.73 4.80
N ASP A 412 -12.43 22.77 4.05
CA ASP A 412 -12.64 21.33 4.27
C ASP A 412 -12.09 20.90 5.64
N VAL A 413 -10.86 21.32 5.97
CA VAL A 413 -10.25 21.02 7.26
C VAL A 413 -10.93 21.75 8.44
N CYS A 414 -11.52 22.93 8.21
CA CYS A 414 -12.31 23.66 9.20
C CYS A 414 -13.66 23.00 9.50
N PHE A 415 -14.16 22.11 8.67
CA PHE A 415 -15.50 21.52 8.82
C PHE A 415 -15.68 20.76 10.14
N GLY A 416 -14.69 19.95 10.54
CA GLY A 416 -14.72 19.22 11.81
C GLY A 416 -14.79 20.17 13.03
N PRO A 417 -13.84 21.10 13.22
CA PRO A 417 -13.87 22.12 14.27
C PRO A 417 -15.16 22.96 14.29
N LYS A 418 -15.69 23.33 13.14
CA LYS A 418 -16.98 24.05 13.03
C LYS A 418 -18.13 23.23 13.62
N ASN A 419 -18.18 21.94 13.34
CA ASN A 419 -19.19 21.05 13.92
C ASN A 419 -19.03 20.83 15.45
N GLN A 420 -17.83 21.07 15.98
CA GLN A 420 -17.59 21.11 17.43
C GLN A 420 -18.09 22.41 18.08
N GLY A 421 -18.54 23.40 17.29
CA GLY A 421 -19.08 24.67 17.77
C GLY A 421 -18.02 25.74 18.07
N LEU A 422 -16.84 25.61 17.50
CA LEU A 422 -15.76 26.59 17.65
C LEU A 422 -16.01 27.84 16.82
N THR A 423 -15.40 28.96 17.21
CA THR A 423 -15.42 30.20 16.44
C THR A 423 -14.68 30.05 15.11
N PRO A 424 -15.00 30.88 14.09
CA PRO A 424 -14.30 30.81 12.80
C PRO A 424 -12.78 30.98 12.93
N GLU A 425 -12.32 31.83 13.86
CA GLU A 425 -10.92 32.09 14.14
C GLU A 425 -10.23 30.82 14.71
N GLU A 426 -10.85 30.18 15.69
CA GLU A 426 -10.35 28.93 16.30
C GLU A 426 -10.35 27.78 15.28
N CYS A 427 -11.38 27.69 14.42
CA CYS A 427 -11.44 26.71 13.34
C CYS A 427 -10.25 26.88 12.38
N ARG A 428 -10.00 28.12 11.93
CA ARG A 428 -8.90 28.43 11.03
C ARG A 428 -7.53 28.12 11.67
N GLU A 429 -7.32 28.50 12.93
CA GLU A 429 -6.08 28.21 13.66
C GLU A 429 -5.82 26.71 13.77
N ARG A 430 -6.84 25.93 14.16
CA ARG A 430 -6.72 24.46 14.24
C ARG A 430 -6.48 23.82 12.88
N ALA A 431 -7.16 24.30 11.85
CA ALA A 431 -6.99 23.79 10.50
C ALA A 431 -5.58 24.04 9.95
N ILE A 432 -5.05 25.25 10.11
CA ILE A 432 -3.67 25.57 9.69
C ILE A 432 -2.67 24.69 10.42
N ARG A 433 -2.77 24.57 11.75
CA ARG A 433 -1.88 23.69 12.51
C ARG A 433 -1.96 22.22 12.07
N ALA A 434 -3.15 21.73 11.73
CA ALA A 434 -3.32 20.37 11.25
C ALA A 434 -2.72 20.18 9.85
N LEU A 435 -2.86 21.16 8.95
CA LEU A 435 -2.27 21.14 7.63
C LEU A 435 -0.73 21.18 7.67
N GLU A 436 -0.16 22.00 8.56
CA GLU A 436 1.28 22.04 8.82
C GLU A 436 1.79 20.69 9.34
N LEU A 437 1.06 20.06 10.29
CA LEU A 437 1.40 18.76 10.85
C LEU A 437 1.47 17.65 9.81
N VAL A 438 0.60 17.67 8.81
CA VAL A 438 0.65 16.68 7.71
C VAL A 438 1.60 17.10 6.57
N GLY A 439 2.31 18.21 6.73
CA GLY A 439 3.29 18.71 5.76
C GLY A 439 2.70 19.19 4.44
N LEU A 440 1.48 19.78 4.45
CA LEU A 440 0.89 20.39 3.27
C LEU A 440 1.33 21.86 3.16
N PRO A 441 2.01 22.28 2.07
CA PRO A 441 2.41 23.68 1.89
C PRO A 441 1.23 24.66 1.81
N GLU A 442 1.40 25.86 2.37
CA GLU A 442 0.38 26.93 2.45
C GLU A 442 -0.24 27.29 1.09
N LYS A 443 0.54 27.21 0.02
CA LYS A 443 0.08 27.48 -1.36
C LYS A 443 -1.12 26.63 -1.81
N TYR A 444 -1.42 25.54 -1.10
CA TYR A 444 -2.54 24.65 -1.38
C TYR A 444 -3.78 24.91 -0.53
N TYR A 445 -3.72 25.82 0.46
CA TYR A 445 -4.84 26.05 1.39
C TYR A 445 -6.10 26.60 0.73
N GLU A 446 -5.94 27.44 -0.28
CA GLU A 446 -7.04 28.06 -1.05
C GLU A 446 -7.31 27.32 -2.38
N VAL A 447 -6.68 26.17 -2.60
CA VAL A 447 -6.88 25.35 -3.81
C VAL A 447 -8.02 24.37 -3.55
N SER A 448 -8.79 24.06 -4.60
CA SER A 448 -9.82 23.03 -4.52
C SER A 448 -9.21 21.68 -4.16
N PRO A 449 -9.78 20.93 -3.18
CA PRO A 449 -9.31 19.59 -2.87
C PRO A 449 -9.29 18.66 -4.08
N PHE A 450 -10.16 18.89 -5.07
CA PHE A 450 -10.25 18.07 -6.27
C PHE A 450 -9.07 18.25 -7.23
N ASP A 451 -8.38 19.40 -7.15
CA ASP A 451 -7.18 19.71 -7.95
C ASP A 451 -5.89 19.13 -7.37
N LEU A 452 -5.95 18.56 -6.18
CA LEU A 452 -4.80 18.00 -5.48
C LEU A 452 -4.44 16.59 -6.01
N SER A 453 -3.16 16.22 -5.91
CA SER A 453 -2.75 14.82 -6.09
C SER A 453 -3.36 13.90 -5.02
N GLY A 454 -3.48 12.59 -5.30
CA GLY A 454 -4.02 11.62 -4.35
C GLY A 454 -3.33 11.66 -2.98
N GLY A 455 -2.00 11.77 -2.96
CA GLY A 455 -1.25 11.90 -1.71
C GLY A 455 -1.52 13.21 -0.95
N GLN A 456 -1.72 14.32 -1.66
CA GLN A 456 -2.11 15.60 -1.05
C GLN A 456 -3.54 15.54 -0.51
N LYS A 457 -4.51 14.98 -1.27
CA LYS A 457 -5.89 14.75 -0.81
C LYS A 457 -5.91 13.97 0.50
N ARG A 458 -5.10 12.92 0.59
CA ARG A 458 -4.98 12.08 1.78
C ARG A 458 -4.45 12.85 2.99
N ARG A 459 -3.42 13.70 2.79
CA ARG A 459 -2.92 14.60 3.84
C ARG A 459 -4.00 15.56 4.34
N VAL A 460 -4.79 16.13 3.42
CA VAL A 460 -5.91 17.03 3.77
C VAL A 460 -6.96 16.29 4.61
N ALA A 461 -7.36 15.10 4.21
CA ALA A 461 -8.35 14.32 4.93
C ALA A 461 -7.88 13.90 6.34
N ILE A 462 -6.59 13.52 6.48
CA ILE A 462 -5.98 13.27 7.79
C ILE A 462 -5.97 14.57 8.63
N ALA A 463 -5.61 15.72 8.02
CA ALA A 463 -5.63 17.02 8.69
C ALA A 463 -7.03 17.39 9.19
N GLY A 464 -8.09 17.11 8.42
CA GLY A 464 -9.48 17.34 8.81
C GLY A 464 -9.87 16.62 10.09
N VAL A 465 -9.41 15.37 10.25
CA VAL A 465 -9.61 14.61 11.49
C VAL A 465 -8.73 15.14 12.63
N LEU A 466 -7.46 15.46 12.37
CA LEU A 466 -6.53 15.99 13.37
C LEU A 466 -6.93 17.38 13.89
N ALA A 467 -7.56 18.21 13.06
CA ALA A 467 -8.06 19.53 13.45
C ALA A 467 -9.13 19.46 14.55
N MET A 468 -9.85 18.33 14.63
CA MET A 468 -10.80 18.06 15.72
C MET A 468 -10.11 17.77 17.06
N GLN A 469 -8.79 17.54 17.08
CA GLN A 469 -7.98 17.19 18.24
C GLN A 469 -8.50 15.94 18.99
N PRO A 470 -8.66 14.80 18.30
CA PRO A 470 -9.20 13.60 18.90
C PRO A 470 -8.26 13.05 19.98
N LYS A 471 -8.84 12.29 20.94
CA LYS A 471 -8.08 11.53 21.95
C LYS A 471 -7.63 10.16 21.43
N VAL A 472 -8.43 9.60 20.54
CA VAL A 472 -8.13 8.35 19.81
C VAL A 472 -8.18 8.64 18.32
N LEU A 473 -7.11 8.33 17.61
CA LEU A 473 -7.01 8.45 16.16
C LEU A 473 -7.01 7.04 15.55
N VAL A 474 -8.05 6.71 14.82
CA VAL A 474 -8.17 5.44 14.10
C VAL A 474 -7.88 5.67 12.64
N LEU A 475 -6.97 4.88 12.07
CA LEU A 475 -6.47 5.02 10.71
C LEU A 475 -6.66 3.69 9.97
N ASP A 476 -7.53 3.66 8.96
CA ASP A 476 -7.74 2.49 8.11
C ASP A 476 -6.90 2.61 6.84
N GLU A 477 -5.76 1.93 6.82
CA GLU A 477 -4.80 1.90 5.70
C GLU A 477 -4.41 3.31 5.19
N PRO A 478 -3.92 4.21 6.05
CA PRO A 478 -3.70 5.61 5.70
C PRO A 478 -2.59 5.81 4.66
N THR A 479 -1.78 4.80 4.41
CA THR A 479 -0.59 4.85 3.53
C THR A 479 -0.77 4.13 2.20
N ALA A 480 -1.93 3.49 1.95
CA ALA A 480 -2.17 2.76 0.72
C ALA A 480 -2.03 3.67 -0.52
N GLY A 481 -1.26 3.27 -1.54
CA GLY A 481 -1.03 4.05 -2.77
C GLY A 481 -0.15 5.29 -2.61
N LEU A 482 0.55 5.45 -1.47
CA LEU A 482 1.61 6.44 -1.32
C LEU A 482 2.97 5.87 -1.76
N ASP A 483 3.84 6.77 -2.24
CA ASP A 483 5.25 6.41 -2.42
C ASP A 483 5.92 6.16 -1.04
N PRO A 484 7.05 5.42 -0.98
CA PRO A 484 7.68 5.04 0.28
C PRO A 484 7.97 6.23 1.20
N LYS A 485 8.48 7.34 0.65
CA LYS A 485 8.79 8.52 1.44
C LYS A 485 7.54 9.22 1.96
N GLY A 486 6.50 9.35 1.14
CA GLY A 486 5.20 9.91 1.56
C GLY A 486 4.54 9.08 2.66
N ARG A 487 4.68 7.76 2.60
CA ARG A 487 4.26 6.83 3.65
C ARG A 487 4.99 7.09 4.96
N ASP A 488 6.33 7.11 4.93
CA ASP A 488 7.15 7.34 6.13
C ASP A 488 6.89 8.73 6.72
N GLU A 489 6.79 9.78 5.91
CA GLU A 489 6.48 11.14 6.36
C GLU A 489 5.15 11.19 7.16
N ILE A 490 4.09 10.51 6.71
CA ILE A 490 2.81 10.48 7.41
C ILE A 490 2.91 9.67 8.71
N LEU A 491 3.52 8.48 8.68
CA LEU A 491 3.63 7.63 9.87
C LEU A 491 4.56 8.24 10.93
N ASP A 492 5.66 8.88 10.54
CA ASP A 492 6.56 9.60 11.43
C ASP A 492 5.81 10.76 12.13
N GLN A 493 4.96 11.52 11.40
CA GLN A 493 4.13 12.58 12.00
C GLN A 493 3.10 12.02 12.97
N ILE A 494 2.46 10.90 12.64
CA ILE A 494 1.51 10.24 13.53
C ILE A 494 2.21 9.73 14.79
N ALA A 495 3.39 9.11 14.66
CA ALA A 495 4.20 8.65 15.78
C ALA A 495 4.68 9.84 16.66
N TYR A 496 5.07 10.94 16.03
CA TYR A 496 5.39 12.18 16.76
C TYR A 496 4.19 12.68 17.59
N LEU A 497 2.99 12.73 16.99
CA LEU A 497 1.78 13.15 17.70
C LEU A 497 1.42 12.21 18.87
N GLN A 498 1.58 10.90 18.69
CA GLN A 498 1.35 9.92 19.76
C GLN A 498 2.30 10.18 20.94
N ARG A 499 3.60 10.35 20.68
CA ARG A 499 4.61 10.56 21.74
C ARG A 499 4.44 11.90 22.46
N GLU A 500 4.32 13.00 21.71
CA GLU A 500 4.28 14.36 22.25
C GLU A 500 2.93 14.72 22.88
N ARG A 501 1.83 14.29 22.28
CA ARG A 501 0.47 14.63 22.73
C ARG A 501 -0.24 13.50 23.46
N LYS A 502 0.40 12.34 23.59
CA LYS A 502 -0.16 11.11 24.18
C LYS A 502 -1.53 10.74 23.58
N ILE A 503 -1.69 10.95 22.26
CA ILE A 503 -2.87 10.52 21.53
C ILE A 503 -2.80 9.01 21.41
N THR A 504 -3.91 8.32 21.66
CA THR A 504 -4.01 6.88 21.35
C THR A 504 -4.16 6.70 19.86
N VAL A 505 -3.35 5.84 19.23
CA VAL A 505 -3.41 5.60 17.79
C VAL A 505 -3.75 4.12 17.52
N ILE A 506 -4.71 3.91 16.62
CA ILE A 506 -5.08 2.57 16.12
C ILE A 506 -4.83 2.57 14.62
N LEU A 507 -3.82 1.82 14.18
CA LEU A 507 -3.39 1.73 12.79
C LEU A 507 -3.78 0.38 12.20
N VAL A 508 -4.65 0.37 11.21
CA VAL A 508 -4.85 -0.79 10.34
C VAL A 508 -3.89 -0.68 9.17
N SER A 509 -3.06 -1.69 8.96
CA SER A 509 -2.11 -1.73 7.84
C SER A 509 -1.89 -3.15 7.32
N HIS A 510 -1.61 -3.25 6.02
CA HIS A 510 -1.13 -4.47 5.37
C HIS A 510 0.40 -4.51 5.25
N SER A 511 1.11 -3.44 5.61
CA SER A 511 2.57 -3.39 5.68
C SER A 511 3.04 -3.88 7.04
N MET A 512 3.63 -5.06 7.08
CA MET A 512 4.17 -5.63 8.33
C MET A 512 5.40 -4.86 8.80
N GLU A 513 6.13 -4.25 7.87
CA GLU A 513 7.28 -3.39 8.14
C GLU A 513 6.85 -2.13 8.91
N ASP A 514 5.76 -1.46 8.47
CA ASP A 514 5.23 -0.29 9.15
C ASP A 514 4.74 -0.66 10.55
N ILE A 515 4.01 -1.77 10.66
CA ILE A 515 3.55 -2.29 11.95
C ILE A 515 4.74 -2.58 12.88
N ALA A 516 5.79 -3.27 12.39
CA ALA A 516 6.96 -3.57 13.20
C ALA A 516 7.73 -2.32 13.66
N LYS A 517 7.73 -1.26 12.84
CA LYS A 517 8.49 -0.02 13.09
C LYS A 517 7.79 0.94 14.06
N TYR A 518 6.47 1.05 13.98
CA TYR A 518 5.74 2.15 14.62
C TYR A 518 4.87 1.76 15.81
N VAL A 519 4.40 0.49 15.89
CA VAL A 519 3.40 0.16 16.91
C VAL A 519 4.00 -0.48 18.16
N ASP A 520 3.37 -0.23 19.30
CA ASP A 520 3.74 -0.80 20.61
C ASP A 520 3.13 -2.20 20.80
N ARG A 521 1.94 -2.43 20.20
CA ARG A 521 1.12 -3.63 20.36
C ARG A 521 0.40 -3.97 19.08
N ILE A 522 0.28 -5.26 18.79
CA ILE A 522 -0.40 -5.79 17.60
C ILE A 522 -1.60 -6.62 18.00
N ILE A 523 -2.72 -6.36 17.33
CA ILE A 523 -3.93 -7.19 17.37
C ILE A 523 -4.06 -7.90 16.03
N VAL A 524 -4.08 -9.21 16.03
CA VAL A 524 -4.27 -10.03 14.83
C VAL A 524 -5.72 -10.48 14.74
N MET A 525 -6.40 -10.08 13.66
CA MET A 525 -7.76 -10.46 13.37
C MET A 525 -7.82 -11.60 12.35
N ASN A 526 -8.59 -12.63 12.64
CA ASN A 526 -8.83 -13.74 11.71
C ASN A 526 -10.29 -14.18 11.77
N ARG A 527 -11.00 -14.16 10.65
CA ARG A 527 -12.41 -14.60 10.50
C ARG A 527 -13.35 -14.03 11.56
N GLY A 528 -13.20 -12.73 11.84
CA GLY A 528 -14.04 -12.03 12.82
C GLY A 528 -13.65 -12.25 14.30
N CYS A 529 -12.60 -13.00 14.58
CA CYS A 529 -12.08 -13.23 15.94
C CYS A 529 -10.70 -12.61 16.13
N LYS A 530 -10.35 -12.29 17.39
CA LYS A 530 -9.00 -11.92 17.80
C LYS A 530 -8.15 -13.20 17.93
N MET A 531 -7.08 -13.31 17.13
CA MET A 531 -6.20 -14.47 17.10
C MET A 531 -4.98 -14.29 18.03
N TYR A 532 -4.32 -13.12 17.92
CA TYR A 532 -3.20 -12.74 18.76
C TYR A 532 -3.36 -11.32 19.26
N ASP A 533 -2.73 -11.01 20.38
CA ASP A 533 -2.70 -9.72 21.02
C ASP A 533 -1.43 -9.62 21.86
N GLY A 534 -0.46 -8.80 21.47
CA GLY A 534 0.85 -8.74 22.13
C GLY A 534 1.82 -7.77 21.45
N LYS A 535 3.06 -7.74 21.94
CA LYS A 535 4.12 -6.91 21.36
C LYS A 535 4.53 -7.43 19.97
N PRO A 536 5.05 -6.55 19.07
CA PRO A 536 5.46 -6.96 17.73
C PRO A 536 6.39 -8.17 17.71
N LYS A 537 7.41 -8.21 18.59
CA LYS A 537 8.36 -9.34 18.70
C LYS A 537 7.69 -10.65 19.07
N GLU A 538 6.66 -10.62 19.90
CA GLU A 538 5.90 -11.81 20.32
C GLU A 538 5.00 -12.29 19.18
N VAL A 539 4.23 -11.40 18.59
CA VAL A 539 3.29 -11.72 17.51
C VAL A 539 4.03 -12.25 16.27
N PHE A 540 5.11 -11.58 15.85
CA PHE A 540 5.88 -12.02 14.68
C PHE A 540 6.74 -13.27 14.92
N SER A 541 6.97 -13.68 16.17
CA SER A 541 7.57 -15.00 16.45
C SER A 541 6.69 -16.16 15.98
N HIS A 542 5.37 -15.92 15.83
CA HIS A 542 4.37 -16.86 15.31
C HIS A 542 4.21 -16.77 13.77
N TYR A 543 5.26 -16.36 13.03
CA TYR A 543 5.16 -16.10 11.59
C TYR A 543 4.60 -17.27 10.78
N LYS A 544 4.89 -18.53 11.16
CA LYS A 544 4.35 -19.71 10.48
C LYS A 544 2.83 -19.88 10.66
N GLU A 545 2.30 -19.48 11.80
CA GLU A 545 0.86 -19.46 12.07
C GLU A 545 0.19 -18.30 11.34
N LEU A 546 0.87 -17.15 11.27
CA LEU A 546 0.41 -15.99 10.49
C LEU A 546 0.32 -16.33 9.00
N GLU A 547 1.29 -17.04 8.44
CA GLU A 547 1.27 -17.50 7.03
C GLU A 547 0.06 -18.41 6.74
N LYS A 548 -0.31 -19.32 7.66
CA LYS A 548 -1.48 -20.19 7.49
C LYS A 548 -2.80 -19.43 7.37
N VAL A 549 -2.86 -18.22 7.93
CA VAL A 549 -4.04 -17.36 7.85
C VAL A 549 -3.89 -16.25 6.79
N GLY A 550 -2.89 -16.35 5.91
CA GLY A 550 -2.71 -15.43 4.80
C GLY A 550 -2.00 -14.13 5.13
N LEU A 551 -1.33 -14.06 6.28
CA LEU A 551 -0.49 -12.93 6.68
C LEU A 551 0.99 -13.26 6.46
N ALA A 552 1.81 -12.22 6.32
CA ALA A 552 3.26 -12.33 6.35
C ALA A 552 3.80 -11.77 7.68
N ALA A 553 5.06 -12.04 7.99
CA ALA A 553 5.84 -11.28 8.95
C ALA A 553 6.73 -10.27 8.20
N PRO A 554 7.37 -9.31 8.89
CA PRO A 554 8.40 -8.48 8.29
C PRO A 554 9.51 -9.32 7.65
N GLN A 555 10.07 -8.88 6.53
CA GLN A 555 11.14 -9.63 5.83
C GLN A 555 12.33 -9.91 6.75
N ILE A 556 12.62 -9.00 7.66
CA ILE A 556 13.66 -9.16 8.69
C ILE A 556 13.45 -10.43 9.53
N THR A 557 12.21 -10.76 9.91
CA THR A 557 11.92 -11.97 10.69
C THR A 557 12.39 -13.23 9.94
N TYR A 558 12.11 -13.31 8.62
CA TYR A 558 12.56 -14.45 7.80
C TYR A 558 14.08 -14.51 7.69
N ILE A 559 14.75 -13.36 7.50
CA ILE A 559 16.22 -13.28 7.45
C ILE A 559 16.84 -13.80 8.73
N MET A 560 16.37 -13.33 9.88
CA MET A 560 16.93 -13.72 11.18
C MET A 560 16.72 -15.20 11.49
N HIS A 561 15.57 -15.75 11.12
CA HIS A 561 15.33 -17.19 11.23
C HIS A 561 16.22 -18.01 10.26
N ALA A 562 16.44 -17.54 9.03
CA ALA A 562 17.33 -18.21 8.08
C ALA A 562 18.79 -18.23 8.59
N LEU A 563 19.28 -17.11 9.12
CA LEU A 563 20.62 -16.99 9.71
C LEU A 563 20.78 -17.92 10.92
N SER A 564 19.79 -17.94 11.82
CA SER A 564 19.80 -18.83 12.99
C SER A 564 19.80 -20.31 12.60
N ALA A 565 19.04 -20.68 11.54
CA ALA A 565 19.02 -22.06 11.04
C ALA A 565 20.38 -22.51 10.46
N LYS A 566 21.23 -21.56 10.03
CA LYS A 566 22.62 -21.77 9.58
C LYS A 566 23.62 -21.73 10.74
N GLY A 567 23.18 -21.59 11.99
CA GLY A 567 24.02 -21.59 13.18
C GLY A 567 24.66 -20.24 13.51
N ILE A 568 24.25 -19.14 12.87
CA ILE A 568 24.70 -17.80 13.23
C ILE A 568 23.92 -17.35 14.47
N PRO A 569 24.59 -16.95 15.57
CA PRO A 569 23.93 -16.63 16.84
C PRO A 569 23.29 -15.24 16.82
N VAL A 570 22.14 -15.10 16.16
CA VAL A 570 21.37 -13.85 16.03
C VAL A 570 20.08 -13.89 16.85
N ASP A 571 19.57 -12.72 17.25
CA ASP A 571 18.25 -12.63 17.90
C ASP A 571 17.14 -12.79 16.86
N VAL A 572 16.52 -13.96 16.83
CA VAL A 572 15.41 -14.30 15.91
C VAL A 572 14.14 -13.47 16.13
N ARG A 573 14.06 -12.70 17.22
CA ARG A 573 12.93 -11.82 17.52
C ARG A 573 13.09 -10.41 16.95
N ALA A 574 14.23 -10.12 16.31
CA ALA A 574 14.40 -8.84 15.64
C ALA A 574 13.37 -8.68 14.51
N THR A 575 12.71 -7.51 14.46
CA THR A 575 11.64 -7.21 13.51
C THR A 575 11.96 -6.00 12.64
N THR A 576 13.00 -5.24 13.00
CA THR A 576 13.45 -4.05 12.27
C THR A 576 14.89 -4.19 11.76
N ILE A 577 15.23 -3.40 10.72
CA ILE A 577 16.59 -3.40 10.13
C ILE A 577 17.64 -3.04 11.19
N GLN A 578 17.36 -2.08 12.06
CA GLN A 578 18.31 -1.65 13.09
C GLN A 578 18.59 -2.75 14.10
N GLU A 579 17.55 -3.43 14.59
CA GLU A 579 17.67 -4.58 15.50
C GLU A 579 18.46 -5.72 14.86
N ALA A 580 18.11 -6.07 13.60
CA ALA A 580 18.79 -7.12 12.84
C ALA A 580 20.27 -6.79 12.63
N ALA A 581 20.57 -5.58 12.16
CA ALA A 581 21.95 -5.15 11.95
C ALA A 581 22.76 -5.20 13.25
N THR A 582 22.21 -4.73 14.36
CA THR A 582 22.87 -4.77 15.67
C THR A 582 23.12 -6.21 16.13
N SER A 583 22.14 -7.09 15.96
CA SER A 583 22.25 -8.51 16.33
C SER A 583 23.30 -9.23 15.48
N ILE A 584 23.30 -9.02 14.15
CA ILE A 584 24.27 -9.62 13.23
C ILE A 584 25.67 -9.11 13.55
N LEU A 585 25.86 -7.81 13.70
CA LEU A 585 27.17 -7.24 14.04
C LEU A 585 27.71 -7.79 15.37
N SER A 586 26.85 -7.95 16.38
CA SER A 586 27.24 -8.56 17.65
C SER A 586 27.70 -10.03 17.49
N ALA A 587 27.13 -10.76 16.53
CA ALA A 587 27.52 -12.14 16.23
C ALA A 587 28.87 -12.24 15.50
N TYR A 588 29.26 -11.17 14.76
CA TYR A 588 30.52 -11.08 14.00
C TYR A 588 31.60 -10.26 14.72
N ALA A 589 31.26 -9.43 15.70
CA ALA A 589 32.23 -8.81 16.58
C ALA A 589 32.91 -9.91 17.40
N GLY A 590 34.22 -10.11 17.19
CA GLY A 590 34.99 -11.05 17.95
C GLY A 590 34.86 -10.74 19.45
N THR A 591 34.49 -11.72 20.27
CA THR A 591 34.65 -11.64 21.71
C THR A 591 36.14 -11.42 21.99
N GLU A 592 36.53 -10.19 22.35
CA GLU A 592 37.80 -10.01 23.06
C GLU A 592 37.72 -10.89 24.31
N GLN A 593 38.54 -11.94 24.32
CA GLN A 593 38.86 -12.70 25.51
C GLN A 593 39.84 -11.92 26.39
#